data_5e332ccb2df4399688f10b2db5c7a417
#
_entry.id   5e332ccb2df4399688f10b2db5c7a417
#
_cell.length_a   1.000
_cell.length_b   1.000
_cell.length_c   1.000
_cell.angle_alpha   90.00
_cell.angle_beta   90.00
_cell.angle_gamma   90.00
#
_symmetry.space_group_name_H-M   'P 1'
#
loop_
_entity.id
_entity.type
_entity.pdbx_description
1 polymer ?
#
loop_
_entity_poly.entity_id
_entity_poly.type
_entity_poly.pdbx_seq_one_letter_code
_entity_poly.pdbx_strand_id
1 'polypeptide(L)'
;MLKKATLAAALCSLAVPFAALAAGPTGFGAQERPGAPQGFTLQKMDSIAQLKKEAHDDQLVTLQGRFTKQLSKEKFEFTDAKGDKIVTELDDDQNWSQIHKDALMEIVAEVDKDLVSIELDVIDAKRLQ
;
A
#
# COMPACT_ATOMS: atom_id res chain seq x y z
N MET A 1 -48.79 5.67 -28.29
CA MET A 1 -48.35 6.38 -27.62
C MET A 1 -47.69 5.95 -26.53
N LEU A 2 -47.70 5.21 -26.07
CA LEU A 2 -47.16 4.79 -25.04
C LEU A 2 -45.82 4.43 -25.19
N LYS A 3 -45.40 4.14 -26.15
CA LYS A 3 -44.17 3.73 -26.34
C LYS A 3 -43.18 4.58 -25.84
N LYS A 4 -43.38 5.72 -25.82
CA LYS A 4 -42.45 6.57 -25.35
C LYS A 4 -41.93 6.24 -24.09
N ALA A 5 -42.52 5.74 -23.32
CA ALA A 5 -42.10 5.49 -21.99
C ALA A 5 -40.87 4.66 -22.00
N THR A 6 -40.80 3.82 -22.87
CA THR A 6 -39.73 2.93 -22.80
C THR A 6 -38.40 3.51 -22.95
N LEU A 7 -38.31 4.47 -23.74
CA LEU A 7 -37.03 4.96 -23.87
C LEU A 7 -36.49 5.50 -22.68
N ALA A 8 -37.18 6.08 -21.93
CA ALA A 8 -36.69 6.70 -20.75
C ALA A 8 -35.91 5.72 -19.91
N ALA A 9 -36.41 4.64 -19.79
CA ALA A 9 -35.78 3.66 -18.93
C ALA A 9 -34.42 3.34 -19.39
N ALA A 10 -34.23 3.26 -20.58
CA ALA A 10 -32.96 2.88 -21.07
C ALA A 10 -31.86 3.80 -20.61
N LEU A 11 -32.14 5.00 -20.60
CA LEU A 11 -31.17 5.91 -20.20
C LEU A 11 -30.67 5.74 -18.84
N CYS A 12 -31.50 5.55 -17.95
CA CYS A 12 -31.09 5.45 -16.59
C CYS A 12 -30.06 4.37 -16.38
N SER A 13 -30.28 3.31 -16.97
CA SER A 13 -29.40 2.22 -16.68
C SER A 13 -28.01 2.51 -17.09
N LEU A 14 -27.82 3.27 -18.05
CA LEU A 14 -26.50 3.53 -18.45
C LEU A 14 -25.71 4.28 -17.44
N ALA A 15 -26.25 5.25 -16.93
CA ALA A 15 -25.55 6.09 -16.02
C ALA A 15 -25.07 5.37 -14.81
N VAL A 16 -25.88 4.58 -14.27
CA VAL A 16 -25.55 3.94 -13.04
C VAL A 16 -24.29 3.12 -13.07
N PRO A 17 -24.15 2.23 -13.93
CA PRO A 17 -23.00 1.37 -13.92
C PRO A 17 -21.71 2.15 -14.03
N PHE A 18 -21.80 3.20 -14.70
CA PHE A 18 -20.70 4.01 -14.87
C PHE A 18 -20.17 4.57 -13.60
N ALA A 19 -20.99 5.08 -12.81
CA ALA A 19 -20.61 5.65 -11.57
C ALA A 19 -19.98 4.61 -10.68
N ALA A 20 -20.51 3.46 -10.68
CA ALA A 20 -20.00 2.42 -9.82
C ALA A 20 -18.57 2.10 -10.15
N LEU A 21 -18.25 2.12 -11.41
CA LEU A 21 -16.90 1.81 -11.79
C LEU A 21 -15.93 2.89 -11.35
N ALA A 22 -16.36 4.09 -11.40
CA ALA A 22 -15.48 5.17 -11.01
C ALA A 22 -15.07 5.09 -9.55
N ALA A 23 -15.96 4.65 -8.72
CA ALA A 23 -15.67 4.55 -7.31
C ALA A 23 -14.69 3.44 -7.04
N GLY A 24 -14.69 2.44 -7.85
CA GLY A 24 -13.82 1.31 -7.66
C GLY A 24 -14.24 0.41 -6.53
N PRO A 25 -13.76 -0.78 -6.52
CA PRO A 25 -14.08 -1.72 -5.45
C PRO A 25 -13.34 -1.36 -4.19
N THR A 26 -13.92 -1.69 -3.07
CA THR A 26 -13.28 -1.44 -1.80
C THR A 26 -13.08 -2.75 -1.08
N GLY A 27 -12.15 -2.77 -0.19
CA GLY A 27 -11.89 -3.96 0.60
C GLY A 27 -11.00 -4.99 -0.08
N PHE A 28 -10.47 -4.65 -1.22
CA PHE A 28 -9.63 -5.57 -1.94
C PHE A 28 -8.16 -5.25 -1.84
N GLY A 29 -7.79 -4.44 -0.94
CA GLY A 29 -6.39 -4.16 -0.70
C GLY A 29 -5.65 -3.71 -1.94
N ALA A 30 -4.64 -4.41 -2.28
CA ALA A 30 -3.76 -4.01 -3.36
C ALA A 30 -4.34 -4.24 -4.73
N GLN A 31 -5.61 -3.96 -4.89
CA GLN A 31 -6.27 -4.19 -6.14
C GLN A 31 -5.70 -3.34 -7.23
N GLU A 32 -5.59 -3.88 -8.38
CA GLU A 32 -5.10 -3.14 -9.52
C GLU A 32 -6.14 -2.15 -9.98
N ARG A 33 -5.71 -0.99 -10.31
CA ARG A 33 -6.61 0.03 -10.84
C ARG A 33 -6.83 -0.22 -12.31
N PRO A 34 -8.02 0.07 -12.82
CA PRO A 34 -8.26 -0.06 -14.24
C PRO A 34 -7.24 0.77 -15.00
N GLY A 35 -6.63 0.18 -15.96
CA GLY A 35 -5.60 0.84 -16.73
C GLY A 35 -4.21 0.75 -16.14
N ALA A 36 -4.08 0.09 -15.01
CA ALA A 36 -2.76 -0.09 -14.41
C ALA A 36 -1.96 -1.12 -15.23
N PRO A 37 -0.65 -1.03 -15.17
CA PRO A 37 0.16 -2.02 -15.85
C PRO A 37 -0.14 -3.42 -15.33
N GLN A 38 -0.10 -4.37 -16.20
CA GLN A 38 -0.38 -5.75 -15.83
C GLN A 38 0.90 -6.46 -15.41
N GLY A 39 0.74 -7.43 -14.55
CA GLY A 39 1.88 -8.23 -14.12
C GLY A 39 2.68 -7.65 -12.98
N PHE A 40 2.27 -6.53 -12.45
CA PHE A 40 2.95 -5.92 -11.33
C PHE A 40 2.10 -6.07 -10.08
N THR A 41 2.50 -6.91 -9.20
CA THR A 41 1.75 -7.14 -7.97
C THR A 41 2.59 -6.75 -6.78
N LEU A 42 1.91 -6.39 -5.73
CA LEU A 42 2.54 -6.07 -4.48
C LEU A 42 3.05 -7.35 -3.85
N GLN A 43 4.33 -7.42 -3.59
CA GLN A 43 4.95 -8.61 -3.05
C GLN A 43 4.86 -8.61 -1.53
N LYS A 44 4.20 -9.61 -0.97
CA LYS A 44 4.15 -9.72 0.48
C LYS A 44 5.42 -10.36 0.98
N MET A 45 6.02 -9.75 1.98
CA MET A 45 7.19 -10.29 2.64
C MET A 45 6.82 -10.76 4.04
N ASP A 46 7.24 -11.95 4.39
CA ASP A 46 6.93 -12.52 5.70
C ASP A 46 7.86 -11.99 6.79
N SER A 47 9.03 -11.54 6.41
CA SER A 47 9.99 -11.04 7.39
C SER A 47 10.98 -10.08 6.75
N ILE A 48 11.66 -9.32 7.58
CA ILE A 48 12.71 -8.44 7.11
C ILE A 48 13.88 -9.25 6.57
N ALA A 49 14.15 -10.39 7.16
CA ALA A 49 15.23 -11.26 6.66
C ALA A 49 14.95 -11.71 5.24
N GLN A 50 13.71 -12.10 4.96
CA GLN A 50 13.32 -12.48 3.62
C GLN A 50 13.45 -11.30 2.66
N LEU A 51 13.02 -10.13 3.09
CA LEU A 51 13.09 -8.94 2.28
C LEU A 51 14.53 -8.61 1.93
N LYS A 52 15.43 -8.66 2.89
CA LYS A 52 16.83 -8.34 2.64
C LYS A 52 17.48 -9.33 1.69
N LYS A 53 16.99 -10.56 1.68
CA LYS A 53 17.55 -11.59 0.85
C LYS A 53 17.00 -11.59 -0.56
N GLU A 54 15.71 -11.31 -0.70
CA GLU A 54 15.01 -11.51 -1.96
C GLU A 54 14.56 -10.23 -2.67
N ALA A 55 14.47 -9.12 -1.98
CA ALA A 55 13.91 -7.92 -2.59
C ALA A 55 14.87 -7.29 -3.59
N HIS A 56 14.29 -6.69 -4.61
CA HIS A 56 15.04 -5.97 -5.62
C HIS A 56 14.82 -4.47 -5.45
N ASP A 57 15.75 -3.69 -5.94
CA ASP A 57 15.63 -2.25 -5.91
C ASP A 57 14.34 -1.82 -6.64
N ASP A 58 13.67 -0.82 -6.13
CA ASP A 58 12.41 -0.28 -6.66
C ASP A 58 11.22 -1.22 -6.61
N GLN A 59 11.34 -2.35 -5.94
CA GLN A 59 10.24 -3.29 -5.80
C GLN A 59 9.24 -2.80 -4.76
N LEU A 60 7.95 -2.98 -5.01
CA LEU A 60 6.91 -2.67 -4.03
C LEU A 60 6.65 -3.89 -3.19
N VAL A 61 6.69 -3.71 -1.88
CA VAL A 61 6.50 -4.81 -0.94
C VAL A 61 5.51 -4.41 0.15
N THR A 62 4.95 -5.43 0.79
CA THR A 62 4.15 -5.21 1.99
C THR A 62 4.76 -6.03 3.11
N LEU A 63 4.81 -5.47 4.29
CA LEU A 63 5.51 -6.06 5.42
C LEU A 63 4.82 -5.67 6.72
N GLN A 64 4.76 -6.58 7.67
CA GLN A 64 4.16 -6.31 8.97
C GLN A 64 5.23 -6.16 10.03
N GLY A 65 5.02 -5.26 10.95
CA GLY A 65 5.96 -5.02 12.05
C GLY A 65 5.59 -3.79 12.84
N ARG A 66 6.57 -3.23 13.52
CA ARG A 66 6.35 -2.10 14.42
C ARG A 66 7.42 -1.05 14.21
N PHE A 67 7.02 0.22 14.25
CA PHE A 67 8.00 1.31 14.24
C PHE A 67 8.50 1.45 15.68
N THR A 68 9.76 1.14 15.89
CA THR A 68 10.29 1.01 17.25
C THR A 68 11.18 2.17 17.68
N LYS A 69 11.73 2.93 16.74
CA LYS A 69 12.64 4.01 17.08
C LYS A 69 12.66 5.05 15.97
N GLN A 70 12.77 6.30 16.34
CA GLN A 70 12.98 7.36 15.36
C GLN A 70 14.46 7.64 15.25
N LEU A 71 14.99 7.59 14.04
CA LEU A 71 16.41 7.78 13.80
C LEU A 71 16.72 9.20 13.35
N SER A 72 15.80 9.82 12.62
CA SER A 72 15.94 11.20 12.21
C SER A 72 14.54 11.73 11.92
N LYS A 73 14.43 12.92 11.38
CA LYS A 73 13.12 13.50 11.12
C LYS A 73 12.25 12.59 10.26
N GLU A 74 12.83 11.96 9.27
CA GLU A 74 12.07 11.13 8.35
C GLU A 74 12.42 9.65 8.42
N LYS A 75 13.41 9.26 9.18
CA LYS A 75 13.86 7.87 9.21
C LYS A 75 13.51 7.20 10.53
N PHE A 76 12.98 6.00 10.41
CA PHE A 76 12.48 5.26 11.56
C PHE A 76 12.92 3.80 11.44
N GLU A 77 13.16 3.20 12.58
CA GLU A 77 13.49 1.78 12.64
C GLU A 77 12.22 0.97 12.68
N PHE A 78 12.10 0.02 11.77
CA PHE A 78 10.95 -0.88 11.71
C PHE A 78 11.42 -2.26 12.09
N THR A 79 10.73 -2.90 13.02
CA THR A 79 11.11 -4.20 13.57
C THR A 79 10.00 -5.21 13.32
N ASP A 80 10.35 -6.36 12.81
CA ASP A 80 9.36 -7.40 12.54
C ASP A 80 9.17 -8.32 13.76
N ALA A 81 8.32 -9.32 13.60
CA ALA A 81 8.00 -10.23 14.70
C ALA A 81 9.19 -11.07 15.15
N LYS A 82 10.17 -11.23 14.28
CA LYS A 82 11.36 -12.00 14.62
C LYS A 82 12.44 -11.17 15.25
N GLY A 83 12.26 -9.87 15.34
CA GLY A 83 13.23 -8.99 15.94
C GLY A 83 14.23 -8.38 14.97
N ASP A 84 14.10 -8.67 13.69
CA ASP A 84 14.95 -8.05 12.70
C ASP A 84 14.50 -6.63 12.41
N LYS A 85 15.43 -5.80 12.00
CA LYS A 85 15.20 -4.36 11.84
C LYS A 85 15.61 -3.87 10.48
N ILE A 86 14.90 -2.86 10.00
CA ILE A 86 15.24 -2.21 8.75
C ILE A 86 14.91 -0.73 8.88
N VAL A 87 15.67 0.11 8.22
CA VAL A 87 15.40 1.55 8.23
C VAL A 87 14.28 1.84 7.24
N THR A 88 13.33 2.66 7.67
CA THR A 88 12.23 3.09 6.82
C THR A 88 12.23 4.60 6.74
N GLU A 89 11.77 5.14 5.63
CA GLU A 89 11.64 6.57 5.46
C GLU A 89 10.16 6.93 5.38
N LEU A 90 9.75 7.91 6.18
CA LEU A 90 8.40 8.45 6.18
C LEU A 90 8.51 9.89 5.70
N ASP A 91 8.05 10.14 4.47
CA ASP A 91 8.16 11.45 3.87
C ASP A 91 7.31 12.44 4.66
N ASP A 92 7.87 13.57 5.02
CA ASP A 92 7.16 14.54 5.86
C ASP A 92 6.08 15.31 5.10
N ASP A 93 5.92 15.08 3.82
CA ASP A 93 4.83 15.64 3.04
C ASP A 93 3.51 14.94 3.30
N GLN A 94 3.51 13.82 3.97
CA GLN A 94 2.30 13.03 4.19
C GLN A 94 1.92 13.00 5.66
N ASN A 95 0.66 12.69 5.91
CA ASN A 95 0.18 12.56 7.27
C ASN A 95 0.33 11.11 7.73
N TRP A 96 1.17 10.90 8.72
CA TRP A 96 1.45 9.57 9.25
C TRP A 96 0.88 9.38 10.66
N SER A 97 -0.17 10.14 10.99
CA SER A 97 -0.70 10.10 12.35
C SER A 97 -1.27 8.75 12.76
N GLN A 98 -1.54 7.88 11.80
CA GLN A 98 -2.02 6.54 12.11
C GLN A 98 -0.90 5.65 12.66
N ILE A 99 0.35 6.06 12.50
CA ILE A 99 1.48 5.31 13.01
C ILE A 99 1.71 5.68 14.47
N HIS A 100 1.79 4.68 15.33
CA HIS A 100 2.16 4.88 16.72
C HIS A 100 3.34 3.99 17.05
N LYS A 101 4.23 4.49 17.87
CA LYS A 101 5.39 3.73 18.30
C LYS A 101 4.95 2.42 18.89
N ASP A 102 5.58 1.36 18.47
CA ASP A 102 5.36 -0.01 18.95
C ASP A 102 3.99 -0.62 18.61
N ALA A 103 3.16 0.05 17.83
CA ALA A 103 1.91 -0.52 17.38
C ALA A 103 2.14 -1.42 16.17
N LEU A 104 1.39 -2.49 16.08
CA LEU A 104 1.51 -3.41 14.96
C LEU A 104 0.92 -2.78 13.71
N MET A 105 1.71 -2.69 12.67
CA MET A 105 1.36 -2.03 11.43
C MET A 105 1.65 -2.92 10.24
N GLU A 106 0.93 -2.69 9.17
CA GLU A 106 1.29 -3.26 7.88
C GLU A 106 1.68 -2.09 6.99
N ILE A 107 2.85 -2.14 6.40
CA ILE A 107 3.31 -1.07 5.54
C ILE A 107 3.39 -1.54 4.10
N VAL A 108 3.15 -0.60 3.19
CA VAL A 108 3.44 -0.77 1.79
C VAL A 108 4.62 0.14 1.52
N ALA A 109 5.66 -0.39 0.95
CA ALA A 109 6.88 0.37 0.78
C ALA A 109 7.58 0.01 -0.51
N GLU A 110 8.38 0.94 -1.00
CA GLU A 110 9.25 0.71 -2.13
C GLU A 110 10.64 0.41 -1.60
N VAL A 111 11.27 -0.61 -2.13
CA VAL A 111 12.60 -1.01 -1.69
C VAL A 111 13.64 -0.11 -2.32
N ASP A 112 14.48 0.49 -1.48
CA ASP A 112 15.61 1.29 -1.93
C ASP A 112 16.86 0.50 -1.57
N LYS A 113 17.41 -0.19 -2.55
CA LYS A 113 18.52 -1.09 -2.32
C LYS A 113 19.73 -0.66 -3.13
N ASP A 114 20.85 -0.46 -2.44
CA ASP A 114 22.08 -0.16 -3.14
C ASP A 114 23.12 -1.21 -2.76
N LEU A 115 24.37 -0.95 -3.06
CA LEU A 115 25.43 -1.95 -2.87
C LEU A 115 25.69 -2.27 -1.41
N VAL A 116 25.43 -1.36 -0.51
CA VAL A 116 25.78 -1.53 0.90
C VAL A 116 24.61 -1.48 1.86
N SER A 117 23.46 -1.02 1.42
CA SER A 117 22.33 -0.86 2.34
C SER A 117 21.01 -1.14 1.66
N ILE A 118 19.98 -1.35 2.48
CA ILE A 118 18.64 -1.53 2.00
C ILE A 118 17.73 -0.78 2.96
N GLU A 119 16.87 0.06 2.41
CA GLU A 119 15.91 0.84 3.17
C GLU A 119 14.55 0.72 2.52
N LEU A 120 13.52 1.14 3.22
CA LEU A 120 12.17 1.11 2.68
C LEU A 120 11.59 2.52 2.68
N ASP A 121 11.12 2.95 1.52
CA ASP A 121 10.38 4.19 1.40
C ASP A 121 8.92 3.84 1.60
N VAL A 122 8.36 4.21 2.73
CA VAL A 122 6.98 3.83 3.06
C VAL A 122 6.00 4.67 2.26
N ILE A 123 5.10 3.99 1.58
CA ILE A 123 4.08 4.63 0.79
C ILE A 123 2.78 4.71 1.58
N ASP A 124 2.49 3.69 2.34
CA ASP A 124 1.27 3.65 3.12
C ASP A 124 1.48 2.78 4.36
N ALA A 125 0.72 3.05 5.40
CA ALA A 125 0.82 2.29 6.64
C ALA A 125 -0.57 2.12 7.22
N LYS A 126 -0.90 0.89 7.58
CA LYS A 126 -2.19 0.54 8.11
C LYS A 126 -2.02 -0.10 9.47
N ARG A 127 -2.79 0.36 10.43
CA ARG A 127 -2.73 -0.18 11.76
C ARG A 127 -3.49 -1.50 11.81
N LEU A 128 -2.89 -2.50 12.41
CA LEU A 128 -3.50 -3.82 12.51
C LEU A 128 -4.15 -4.07 13.88
N GLN A 129 -3.76 -3.30 14.87
CA GLN A 129 -4.35 -3.43 16.21
C GLN A 129 -4.51 -2.09 16.88
#